data_62380e2731c0edc7d684796d26c22d86
#
_entry.id   62380e2731c0edc7d684796d26c22d86
#
_cell.length_a   1.000
_cell.length_b   1.000
_cell.length_c   1.000
_cell.angle_alpha   90.00
_cell.angle_beta   90.00
_cell.angle_gamma   90.00
#
_symmetry.space_group_name_H-M   'P 1'
#
loop_
_entity.id
_entity.type
_entity.pdbx_description
1 polymer ?
#
loop_
_entity_poly.entity_id
_entity_poly.type
_entity_poly.pdbx_seq_one_letter_code
_entity_poly.pdbx_strand_id
1 'polypeptide(L)'
;MTKGTKAFRIIISVLLALTMIISAFFTFFFCLYFAKDPYGIYVSGIAINRSNNEDVLGDGRVYYDESNNILTFDNATIEYDNTVVYSEIDLHIQLIGENKFICTNEEYAIGVFAGNNHLFKDLAIIGDGSLTIELPNTSDEAVGIAADNLTVATNLTVTTPDCENKVNGIVCTSDLIVASKATVTVNNGAATMYSSAVRVRGNAFLEEGTTLKASTISDTTGICKGLTVSGDLFMGKDTTLDISIDDGTTDQGECIRVSGLMEIGIGSTVTASAKKASAIECFGTIEANKSATISANSDNNDADIFCSGAVVNRGATFDGEIDALGGIHSRD
;
A
#
# COMPACT_ATOMS: atom_id res chain seq x y z
N MET A 1 28.01 -18.44 -72.57
CA MET A 1 28.30 -18.10 -71.20
C MET A 1 29.68 -18.63 -70.86
N THR A 2 30.63 -17.74 -70.56
CA THR A 2 31.98 -18.14 -70.21
C THR A 2 32.05 -18.81 -68.83
N LYS A 3 32.99 -19.73 -68.60
CA LYS A 3 33.18 -20.43 -67.30
C LYS A 3 33.27 -19.45 -66.12
N GLY A 4 33.81 -18.23 -66.31
CA GLY A 4 33.89 -17.20 -65.27
C GLY A 4 32.57 -16.60 -64.81
N THR A 5 31.56 -16.50 -65.73
CA THR A 5 30.25 -15.95 -65.40
C THR A 5 29.40 -16.94 -64.55
N LYS A 6 29.63 -18.24 -64.71
CA LYS A 6 28.97 -19.25 -63.88
C LYS A 6 29.56 -19.30 -62.47
N ALA A 7 30.89 -19.22 -62.34
CA ALA A 7 31.56 -19.20 -61.05
C ALA A 7 31.17 -17.94 -60.24
N PHE A 8 31.13 -16.77 -60.89
CA PHE A 8 30.74 -15.51 -60.25
C PHE A 8 29.30 -15.54 -59.73
N ARG A 9 28.35 -16.11 -60.48
CA ARG A 9 26.95 -16.27 -60.03
C ARG A 9 26.83 -17.21 -58.82
N ILE A 10 27.62 -18.28 -58.80
CA ILE A 10 27.61 -19.23 -57.67
C ILE A 10 28.17 -18.53 -56.43
N ILE A 11 29.25 -17.78 -56.53
CA ILE A 11 29.85 -17.04 -55.41
C ILE A 11 28.87 -16.00 -54.84
N ILE A 12 28.16 -15.24 -55.69
CA ILE A 12 27.19 -14.26 -55.25
C ILE A 12 26.00 -14.96 -54.57
N SER A 13 25.51 -16.09 -55.09
CA SER A 13 24.39 -16.83 -54.47
C SER A 13 24.78 -17.40 -53.10
N VAL A 14 26.01 -17.87 -52.95
CA VAL A 14 26.52 -18.37 -51.65
C VAL A 14 26.67 -17.23 -50.66
N LEU A 15 27.19 -16.08 -51.09
CA LEU A 15 27.31 -14.88 -50.24
C LEU A 15 25.91 -14.40 -49.77
N LEU A 16 24.93 -14.33 -50.67
CA LEU A 16 23.54 -13.96 -50.36
C LEU A 16 22.90 -14.93 -49.38
N ALA A 17 23.09 -16.24 -49.57
CA ALA A 17 22.59 -17.24 -48.65
C ALA A 17 23.24 -17.11 -47.27
N LEU A 18 24.54 -16.87 -47.23
CA LEU A 18 25.27 -16.69 -45.97
C LEU A 18 24.80 -15.43 -45.18
N THR A 19 24.60 -14.32 -45.90
CA THR A 19 24.09 -13.07 -45.28
C THR A 19 22.67 -13.24 -44.74
N MET A 20 21.78 -13.99 -45.44
CA MET A 20 20.45 -14.31 -44.95
C MET A 20 20.48 -15.19 -43.69
N ILE A 21 21.36 -16.20 -43.66
CA ILE A 21 21.53 -17.07 -42.47
C ILE A 21 22.05 -16.27 -41.29
N ILE A 22 23.07 -15.43 -41.49
CA ILE A 22 23.63 -14.58 -40.46
C ILE A 22 22.57 -13.60 -39.96
N SER A 23 21.82 -12.95 -40.84
CA SER A 23 20.74 -12.03 -40.49
C SER A 23 19.64 -12.73 -39.68
N ALA A 24 19.20 -13.92 -40.14
CA ALA A 24 18.19 -14.71 -39.41
C ALA A 24 18.72 -15.12 -38.01
N PHE A 25 19.99 -15.51 -37.92
CA PHE A 25 20.61 -15.90 -36.64
C PHE A 25 20.70 -14.67 -35.69
N PHE A 26 21.14 -13.49 -36.19
CA PHE A 26 21.15 -12.27 -35.41
C PHE A 26 19.76 -11.84 -34.99
N THR A 27 18.75 -11.91 -35.87
CA THR A 27 17.37 -11.57 -35.54
C THR A 27 16.83 -12.53 -34.48
N PHE A 28 17.08 -13.83 -34.60
CA PHE A 28 16.66 -14.83 -33.63
C PHE A 28 17.33 -14.63 -32.26
N PHE A 29 18.65 -14.39 -32.24
CA PHE A 29 19.39 -14.12 -31.01
C PHE A 29 18.96 -12.80 -30.35
N PHE A 30 18.72 -11.77 -31.17
CA PHE A 30 18.23 -10.47 -30.70
C PHE A 30 16.83 -10.60 -30.08
N CYS A 31 15.91 -11.31 -30.76
CA CYS A 31 14.59 -11.60 -30.23
C CYS A 31 14.65 -12.38 -28.90
N LEU A 32 15.52 -13.40 -28.80
CA LEU A 32 15.71 -14.16 -27.55
C LEU A 32 16.32 -13.33 -26.43
N TYR A 33 17.23 -12.43 -26.77
CA TYR A 33 17.88 -11.54 -25.79
C TYR A 33 16.84 -10.53 -25.23
N PHE A 34 16.14 -9.81 -26.11
CA PHE A 34 15.12 -8.84 -25.71
C PHE A 34 13.86 -9.46 -25.10
N ALA A 35 13.53 -10.70 -25.45
CA ALA A 35 12.41 -11.42 -24.82
C ALA A 35 12.66 -11.74 -23.33
N LYS A 36 13.90 -11.61 -22.87
CA LYS A 36 14.27 -11.90 -21.46
C LYS A 36 14.54 -10.65 -20.63
N ASP A 37 14.45 -9.44 -21.22
CA ASP A 37 14.60 -8.22 -20.44
C ASP A 37 13.41 -8.10 -19.46
N PRO A 38 13.66 -8.01 -18.16
CA PRO A 38 12.61 -7.89 -17.17
C PRO A 38 11.92 -6.52 -17.27
N TYR A 39 10.61 -6.51 -16.97
CA TYR A 39 9.84 -5.26 -16.88
C TYR A 39 10.10 -4.46 -15.60
N GLY A 40 10.98 -4.95 -14.72
CA GLY A 40 11.22 -4.36 -13.40
C GLY A 40 10.13 -4.75 -12.40
N ILE A 41 9.38 -5.84 -12.67
CA ILE A 41 8.37 -6.39 -11.78
C ILE A 41 8.74 -7.83 -11.46
N TYR A 42 8.59 -8.20 -10.20
CA TYR A 42 8.94 -9.52 -9.68
C TYR A 42 7.80 -10.04 -8.81
N VAL A 43 7.42 -11.30 -9.01
CA VAL A 43 6.47 -12.02 -8.17
C VAL A 43 7.17 -13.27 -7.64
N SER A 44 7.23 -13.43 -6.33
CA SER A 44 7.98 -14.51 -5.67
C SER A 44 9.42 -14.67 -6.20
N GLY A 45 10.11 -13.55 -6.40
CA GLY A 45 11.45 -13.52 -6.96
C GLY A 45 11.55 -13.81 -8.47
N ILE A 46 10.46 -14.17 -9.13
CA ILE A 46 10.43 -14.42 -10.58
C ILE A 46 10.28 -13.08 -11.30
N ALA A 47 11.29 -12.71 -12.09
CA ALA A 47 11.23 -11.53 -12.94
C ALA A 47 10.22 -11.71 -14.07
N ILE A 48 9.29 -10.78 -14.20
CA ILE A 48 8.33 -10.77 -15.30
C ILE A 48 8.99 -10.22 -16.56
N ASN A 49 8.83 -10.91 -17.66
CA ASN A 49 9.34 -10.55 -18.98
C ASN A 49 8.41 -11.09 -20.09
N ARG A 50 8.70 -10.79 -21.35
CA ARG A 50 7.88 -11.23 -22.50
C ARG A 50 7.71 -12.74 -22.67
N SER A 51 8.53 -13.55 -22.00
CA SER A 51 8.43 -15.01 -22.13
C SER A 51 7.51 -15.67 -21.11
N ASN A 52 7.17 -14.94 -20.02
CA ASN A 52 6.33 -15.45 -18.94
C ASN A 52 5.20 -14.51 -18.51
N ASN A 53 4.99 -13.37 -19.19
CA ASN A 53 3.97 -12.41 -18.82
C ASN A 53 2.52 -12.94 -18.93
N GLU A 54 2.26 -13.93 -19.78
CA GLU A 54 0.93 -14.56 -19.89
C GLU A 54 0.63 -15.56 -18.77
N ASP A 55 1.67 -16.07 -18.10
CA ASP A 55 1.56 -16.98 -16.95
C ASP A 55 2.87 -16.94 -16.14
N VAL A 56 2.91 -16.03 -15.17
CA VAL A 56 4.13 -15.70 -14.42
C VAL A 56 4.62 -16.87 -13.57
N LEU A 57 3.69 -17.60 -12.94
CA LEU A 57 3.98 -18.67 -12.00
C LEU A 57 3.79 -20.08 -12.59
N GLY A 58 3.27 -20.19 -13.81
CA GLY A 58 3.05 -21.48 -14.47
C GLY A 58 1.76 -22.19 -14.04
N ASP A 59 0.83 -21.48 -13.37
CA ASP A 59 -0.44 -22.03 -12.90
C ASP A 59 -1.68 -21.31 -13.48
N GLY A 60 -1.45 -20.34 -14.38
CA GLY A 60 -2.48 -19.57 -15.08
C GLY A 60 -3.19 -18.51 -14.23
N ARG A 61 -2.72 -18.25 -13.00
CA ARG A 61 -3.39 -17.34 -12.05
C ARG A 61 -2.77 -15.97 -11.98
N VAL A 62 -1.52 -15.82 -12.41
CA VAL A 62 -0.77 -14.57 -12.36
C VAL A 62 -0.27 -14.23 -13.74
N TYR A 63 -0.72 -13.10 -14.28
CA TYR A 63 -0.33 -12.64 -15.60
C TYR A 63 -0.21 -11.12 -15.67
N TYR A 64 0.61 -10.64 -16.60
CA TYR A 64 0.93 -9.23 -16.73
C TYR A 64 0.64 -8.70 -18.13
N ASP A 65 -0.15 -7.64 -18.20
CA ASP A 65 -0.44 -6.87 -19.43
C ASP A 65 0.54 -5.69 -19.53
N GLU A 66 1.56 -5.83 -20.39
CA GLU A 66 2.55 -4.80 -20.67
C GLU A 66 1.90 -3.51 -21.22
N SER A 67 0.82 -3.63 -21.99
CA SER A 67 0.21 -2.48 -22.66
C SER A 67 -0.49 -1.53 -21.71
N ASN A 68 -1.03 -2.07 -20.61
CA ASN A 68 -1.79 -1.33 -19.60
C ASN A 68 -1.05 -1.24 -18.26
N ASN A 69 0.12 -1.88 -18.14
CA ASN A 69 0.90 -1.98 -16.91
C ASN A 69 0.08 -2.58 -15.76
N ILE A 70 -0.63 -3.69 -16.04
CA ILE A 70 -1.52 -4.36 -15.10
C ILE A 70 -0.99 -5.76 -14.79
N LEU A 71 -0.68 -6.01 -13.51
CA LEU A 71 -0.39 -7.33 -12.98
C LEU A 71 -1.67 -7.90 -12.36
N THR A 72 -2.21 -8.96 -12.95
CA THR A 72 -3.46 -9.58 -12.50
C THR A 72 -3.19 -10.80 -11.64
N PHE A 73 -3.91 -10.92 -10.54
CA PHE A 73 -4.00 -12.10 -9.70
C PHE A 73 -5.45 -12.60 -9.72
N ASP A 74 -5.64 -13.87 -10.11
CA ASP A 74 -6.94 -14.53 -10.20
C ASP A 74 -7.00 -15.73 -9.24
N ASN A 75 -7.64 -15.54 -8.10
CA ASN A 75 -7.73 -16.54 -7.02
C ASN A 75 -6.36 -17.13 -6.65
N ALA A 76 -5.33 -16.28 -6.61
CA ALA A 76 -3.95 -16.68 -6.39
C ALA A 76 -3.60 -16.70 -4.90
N THR A 77 -2.97 -17.79 -4.45
CA THR A 77 -2.31 -17.85 -3.14
C THR A 77 -0.82 -18.00 -3.38
N ILE A 78 -0.05 -17.04 -2.89
CA ILE A 78 1.40 -16.97 -3.12
C ILE A 78 2.10 -16.97 -1.78
N GLU A 79 3.02 -17.91 -1.62
CA GLU A 79 3.89 -18.02 -0.46
C GLU A 79 5.34 -17.83 -0.91
N TYR A 80 6.06 -16.94 -0.24
CA TYR A 80 7.45 -16.63 -0.60
C TYR A 80 8.25 -16.17 0.64
N ASP A 81 9.53 -16.49 0.65
CA ASP A 81 10.46 -16.19 1.75
C ASP A 81 11.14 -14.81 1.65
N ASN A 82 10.58 -13.92 0.87
CA ASN A 82 11.05 -12.54 0.71
C ASN A 82 9.86 -11.66 0.32
N THR A 83 10.09 -10.51 -0.31
CA THR A 83 9.04 -9.64 -0.84
C THR A 83 8.19 -10.38 -1.88
N VAL A 84 6.90 -10.54 -1.62
CA VAL A 84 6.00 -11.33 -2.47
C VAL A 84 5.81 -10.66 -3.83
N VAL A 85 5.56 -9.35 -3.84
CA VAL A 85 5.50 -8.54 -5.07
C VAL A 85 6.46 -7.37 -4.93
N TYR A 86 7.41 -7.28 -5.85
CA TYR A 86 8.36 -6.17 -5.95
C TYR A 86 8.25 -5.50 -7.32
N SER A 87 8.14 -4.17 -7.35
CA SER A 87 8.09 -3.41 -8.60
C SER A 87 9.04 -2.22 -8.57
N GLU A 88 9.87 -2.08 -9.60
CA GLU A 88 10.75 -0.92 -9.82
C GLU A 88 10.06 0.21 -10.60
N ILE A 89 8.84 -0.03 -11.04
CA ILE A 89 8.02 0.91 -11.82
C ILE A 89 6.67 1.12 -11.15
N ASP A 90 5.94 2.13 -11.57
CA ASP A 90 4.54 2.30 -11.18
C ASP A 90 3.76 1.06 -11.62
N LEU A 91 2.87 0.55 -10.75
CA LEU A 91 2.20 -0.73 -10.99
C LEU A 91 0.71 -0.68 -10.64
N HIS A 92 -0.11 -1.26 -11.50
CA HIS A 92 -1.49 -1.59 -11.19
C HIS A 92 -1.61 -3.09 -10.90
N ILE A 93 -2.07 -3.43 -9.71
CA ILE A 93 -2.45 -4.80 -9.33
C ILE A 93 -3.94 -4.95 -9.49
N GLN A 94 -4.38 -5.80 -10.41
CA GLN A 94 -5.79 -6.15 -10.57
C GLN A 94 -6.08 -7.47 -9.86
N LEU A 95 -7.16 -7.48 -9.07
CA LEU A 95 -7.59 -8.65 -8.30
C LEU A 95 -8.89 -9.20 -8.85
N ILE A 96 -8.91 -10.51 -9.07
CA ILE A 96 -10.08 -11.29 -9.43
C ILE A 96 -10.25 -12.36 -8.35
N GLY A 97 -11.45 -12.43 -7.72
CA GLY A 97 -11.72 -13.38 -6.64
C GLY A 97 -10.87 -13.13 -5.37
N GLU A 98 -10.58 -14.19 -4.63
CA GLU A 98 -9.86 -14.10 -3.36
C GLU A 98 -8.37 -14.36 -3.57
N ASN A 99 -7.52 -13.39 -3.22
CA ASN A 99 -6.09 -13.49 -3.37
C ASN A 99 -5.38 -13.39 -2.03
N LYS A 100 -4.29 -14.12 -1.86
CA LYS A 100 -3.53 -14.17 -0.63
C LYS A 100 -2.04 -14.15 -0.89
N PHE A 101 -1.33 -13.23 -0.24
CA PHE A 101 0.12 -13.16 -0.22
C PHE A 101 0.63 -13.53 1.17
N ILE A 102 1.51 -14.51 1.25
CA ILE A 102 2.09 -15.00 2.49
C ILE A 102 3.60 -14.83 2.38
N CYS A 103 4.16 -13.96 3.21
CA CYS A 103 5.61 -13.88 3.38
C CYS A 103 6.03 -14.82 4.49
N THR A 104 7.13 -15.54 4.31
CA THR A 104 7.62 -16.53 5.31
C THR A 104 8.99 -16.19 5.86
N ASN A 105 9.61 -15.07 5.47
CA ASN A 105 10.91 -14.65 5.98
C ASN A 105 10.81 -14.16 7.42
N GLU A 106 11.49 -14.83 8.34
CA GLU A 106 11.45 -14.54 9.77
C GLU A 106 12.42 -13.42 10.21
N GLU A 107 13.23 -12.88 9.32
CA GLU A 107 14.15 -11.80 9.62
C GLU A 107 13.58 -10.46 9.11
N TYR A 108 13.20 -10.41 7.85
CA TYR A 108 12.69 -9.20 7.18
C TYR A 108 11.59 -9.57 6.20
N ALA A 109 10.36 -9.14 6.47
CA ALA A 109 9.21 -9.53 5.69
C ALA A 109 8.52 -8.32 5.01
N ILE A 110 8.33 -8.40 3.69
CA ILE A 110 7.56 -7.40 2.95
C ILE A 110 6.50 -8.09 2.08
N GLY A 111 5.25 -7.66 2.19
CA GLY A 111 4.18 -8.16 1.32
C GLY A 111 4.29 -7.59 -0.09
N VAL A 112 4.14 -6.27 -0.25
CA VAL A 112 4.24 -5.57 -1.53
C VAL A 112 5.14 -4.35 -1.40
N PHE A 113 6.12 -4.25 -2.27
CA PHE A 113 7.02 -3.11 -2.35
C PHE A 113 7.04 -2.52 -3.77
N ALA A 114 6.62 -1.27 -3.90
CA ALA A 114 6.75 -0.50 -5.12
C ALA A 114 7.83 0.58 -4.95
N GLY A 115 8.97 0.39 -5.60
CA GLY A 115 10.12 1.30 -5.50
C GLY A 115 11.42 0.67 -5.96
N ASN A 116 12.44 1.50 -6.09
CA ASN A 116 13.82 1.07 -6.30
C ASN A 116 14.72 1.77 -5.27
N ASN A 117 16.00 1.42 -5.23
CA ASN A 117 16.99 1.77 -4.20
C ASN A 117 16.88 3.15 -3.53
N HIS A 118 16.14 4.12 -4.07
CA HIS A 118 16.01 5.47 -3.52
C HIS A 118 14.67 6.16 -3.79
N LEU A 119 13.80 5.58 -4.64
CA LEU A 119 12.54 6.20 -5.05
C LEU A 119 11.41 5.20 -4.96
N PHE A 120 10.41 5.51 -4.16
CA PHE A 120 9.15 4.77 -4.18
C PHE A 120 8.41 5.02 -5.50
N LYS A 121 7.49 4.12 -5.83
CA LYS A 121 6.69 4.11 -7.04
C LYS A 121 5.21 4.06 -6.68
N ASP A 122 4.39 4.53 -7.60
CA ASP A 122 2.95 4.49 -7.45
C ASP A 122 2.41 3.07 -7.54
N LEU A 123 1.48 2.75 -6.66
CA LEU A 123 0.81 1.46 -6.61
C LEU A 123 -0.71 1.65 -6.59
N ALA A 124 -1.41 0.98 -7.49
CA ALA A 124 -2.86 0.87 -7.44
C ALA A 124 -3.27 -0.59 -7.27
N ILE A 125 -4.13 -0.88 -6.29
CA ILE A 125 -4.73 -2.20 -6.07
C ILE A 125 -6.21 -2.07 -6.40
N ILE A 126 -6.64 -2.69 -7.49
CA ILE A 126 -7.94 -2.51 -8.12
C ILE A 126 -8.63 -3.86 -8.41
N GLY A 127 -9.88 -3.83 -8.80
CA GLY A 127 -10.64 -5.01 -9.24
C GLY A 127 -11.80 -5.35 -8.31
N ASP A 128 -12.54 -6.40 -8.67
CA ASP A 128 -13.71 -6.85 -7.93
C ASP A 128 -13.37 -7.93 -6.87
N GLY A 129 -12.11 -8.30 -6.79
CA GLY A 129 -11.61 -9.31 -5.85
C GLY A 129 -11.22 -8.73 -4.49
N SER A 130 -10.43 -9.50 -3.74
CA SER A 130 -9.85 -9.10 -2.47
C SER A 130 -8.40 -9.56 -2.37
N LEU A 131 -7.63 -8.86 -1.51
CA LEU A 131 -6.26 -9.24 -1.19
C LEU A 131 -6.08 -9.33 0.32
N THR A 132 -5.54 -10.46 0.77
CA THR A 132 -5.05 -10.64 2.13
C THR A 132 -3.52 -10.78 2.09
N ILE A 133 -2.82 -9.95 2.84
CA ILE A 133 -1.37 -10.02 3.03
C ILE A 133 -1.12 -10.49 4.45
N GLU A 134 -0.40 -11.60 4.59
CA GLU A 134 0.02 -12.16 5.89
C GLU A 134 1.53 -12.20 5.96
N LEU A 135 2.08 -11.58 6.99
CA LEU A 135 3.51 -11.62 7.29
C LEU A 135 3.76 -12.51 8.51
N PRO A 136 4.94 -13.12 8.65
CA PRO A 136 5.30 -13.92 9.82
C PRO A 136 5.76 -13.02 10.98
N ASN A 137 5.98 -13.61 12.15
CA ASN A 137 6.77 -12.98 13.20
C ASN A 137 8.20 -12.77 12.68
N THR A 138 8.73 -11.56 12.84
CA THR A 138 10.07 -11.23 12.36
C THR A 138 10.97 -10.71 13.46
N SER A 139 12.27 -10.96 13.32
CA SER A 139 13.27 -10.47 14.27
C SER A 139 13.72 -9.03 14.00
N ASP A 140 13.46 -8.45 12.81
CA ASP A 140 13.89 -7.10 12.49
C ASP A 140 12.71 -6.21 12.05
N GLU A 141 12.22 -6.33 10.84
CA GLU A 141 11.18 -5.44 10.32
C GLU A 141 10.12 -6.20 9.49
N ALA A 142 8.85 -5.83 9.70
CA ALA A 142 7.74 -6.29 8.88
C ALA A 142 7.03 -5.11 8.23
N VAL A 143 6.80 -5.19 6.90
CA VAL A 143 6.10 -4.16 6.13
C VAL A 143 5.04 -4.81 5.24
N GLY A 144 3.77 -4.49 5.45
CA GLY A 144 2.69 -5.01 4.61
C GLY A 144 2.76 -4.47 3.19
N ILE A 145 2.64 -3.15 3.04
CA ILE A 145 2.73 -2.45 1.75
C ILE A 145 3.59 -1.19 1.89
N ALA A 146 4.48 -0.97 0.93
CA ALA A 146 5.23 0.28 0.82
C ALA A 146 5.17 0.80 -0.63
N ALA A 147 4.75 2.06 -0.80
CA ALA A 147 4.60 2.72 -2.10
C ALA A 147 4.81 4.24 -1.98
N ASP A 148 4.90 4.94 -3.11
CA ASP A 148 4.82 6.41 -3.13
C ASP A 148 3.38 6.85 -2.95
N ASN A 149 2.58 6.85 -3.99
CA ASN A 149 1.14 6.97 -3.89
C ASN A 149 0.51 5.58 -3.85
N LEU A 150 -0.42 5.36 -2.94
CA LEU A 150 -1.19 4.12 -2.88
C LEU A 150 -2.66 4.40 -3.14
N THR A 151 -3.22 3.76 -4.17
CA THR A 151 -4.67 3.73 -4.42
C THR A 151 -5.20 2.33 -4.14
N VAL A 152 -6.21 2.22 -3.28
CA VAL A 152 -6.92 0.96 -3.00
C VAL A 152 -8.37 1.09 -3.40
N ALA A 153 -8.78 0.38 -4.45
CA ALA A 153 -10.14 0.39 -4.98
C ALA A 153 -10.82 -1.01 -4.86
N THR A 154 -10.45 -1.75 -3.82
CA THR A 154 -10.93 -3.10 -3.55
C THR A 154 -10.84 -3.41 -2.05
N ASN A 155 -11.18 -4.64 -1.64
CA ASN A 155 -11.00 -5.05 -0.26
C ASN A 155 -9.57 -5.52 0.00
N LEU A 156 -8.90 -4.87 0.94
CA LEU A 156 -7.53 -5.15 1.34
C LEU A 156 -7.45 -5.46 2.83
N THR A 157 -6.82 -6.57 3.17
CA THR A 157 -6.47 -6.91 4.56
C THR A 157 -4.96 -7.10 4.66
N VAL A 158 -4.32 -6.41 5.60
CA VAL A 158 -2.91 -6.56 5.92
C VAL A 158 -2.79 -7.02 7.36
N THR A 159 -2.12 -8.13 7.59
CA THR A 159 -1.84 -8.65 8.92
C THR A 159 -0.35 -8.81 9.10
N THR A 160 0.18 -8.06 10.05
CA THR A 160 1.58 -8.13 10.46
C THR A 160 1.61 -8.57 11.92
N PRO A 161 2.15 -9.72 12.24
CA PRO A 161 2.23 -10.20 13.63
C PRO A 161 3.32 -9.45 14.41
N ASP A 162 3.66 -9.97 15.58
CA ASP A 162 4.69 -9.38 16.44
C ASP A 162 6.07 -9.37 15.77
N CYS A 163 6.82 -8.30 15.99
CA CYS A 163 8.14 -8.10 15.45
C CYS A 163 9.08 -7.56 16.54
N GLU A 164 10.37 -7.94 16.52
CA GLU A 164 11.27 -7.42 17.55
C GLU A 164 11.52 -5.93 17.42
N ASN A 165 11.74 -5.42 16.20
CA ASN A 165 12.12 -4.03 16.03
C ASN A 165 10.98 -3.15 15.51
N LYS A 166 10.50 -3.38 14.27
CA LYS A 166 9.57 -2.48 13.61
C LYS A 166 8.47 -3.22 12.86
N VAL A 167 7.26 -2.71 12.99
CA VAL A 167 6.11 -3.16 12.22
C VAL A 167 5.47 -1.97 11.51
N ASN A 168 5.27 -2.11 10.20
CA ASN A 168 4.51 -1.16 9.39
C ASN A 168 3.45 -1.92 8.58
N GLY A 169 2.19 -1.60 8.75
CA GLY A 169 1.14 -2.20 7.91
C GLY A 169 1.16 -1.61 6.50
N ILE A 170 0.87 -0.32 6.38
CA ILE A 170 0.89 0.42 5.11
C ILE A 170 1.76 1.68 5.25
N VAL A 171 2.67 1.89 4.31
CA VAL A 171 3.53 3.08 4.23
C VAL A 171 3.39 3.73 2.87
N CYS A 172 2.89 4.97 2.85
CA CYS A 172 2.89 5.84 1.67
C CYS A 172 3.88 6.99 1.88
N THR A 173 4.79 7.22 0.93
CA THR A 173 5.71 8.36 0.99
C THR A 173 5.11 9.62 0.40
N SER A 174 3.99 9.50 -0.30
CA SER A 174 3.11 10.56 -0.76
C SER A 174 1.68 10.30 -0.28
N ASP A 175 0.70 10.21 -1.16
CA ASP A 175 -0.72 10.18 -0.80
C ASP A 175 -1.29 8.74 -0.68
N LEU A 176 -2.33 8.60 0.14
CA LEU A 176 -3.18 7.40 0.22
C LEU A 176 -4.57 7.74 -0.30
N ILE A 177 -5.07 6.95 -1.23
CA ILE A 177 -6.45 7.04 -1.73
C ILE A 177 -7.14 5.70 -1.47
N VAL A 178 -8.19 5.71 -0.65
CA VAL A 178 -9.11 4.58 -0.52
C VAL A 178 -10.36 4.93 -1.31
N ALA A 179 -10.52 4.27 -2.46
CA ALA A 179 -11.57 4.59 -3.42
C ALA A 179 -12.94 4.14 -2.93
N SER A 180 -13.98 4.73 -3.49
CA SER A 180 -15.38 4.57 -3.05
C SER A 180 -15.78 3.11 -2.80
N LYS A 181 -16.35 2.86 -1.62
CA LYS A 181 -16.82 1.55 -1.13
C LYS A 181 -15.73 0.50 -0.87
N ALA A 182 -14.47 0.83 -1.05
CA ALA A 182 -13.37 -0.07 -0.68
C ALA A 182 -13.27 -0.21 0.85
N THR A 183 -12.78 -1.36 1.28
CA THR A 183 -12.49 -1.64 2.69
C THR A 183 -11.03 -1.97 2.85
N VAL A 184 -10.34 -1.22 3.71
CA VAL A 184 -8.94 -1.48 4.08
C VAL A 184 -8.91 -1.82 5.56
N THR A 185 -8.34 -2.99 5.88
CA THR A 185 -8.13 -3.44 7.26
C THR A 185 -6.66 -3.71 7.49
N VAL A 186 -6.10 -3.12 8.53
CA VAL A 186 -4.70 -3.30 8.92
C VAL A 186 -4.63 -3.75 10.38
N ASN A 187 -4.06 -4.93 10.61
CA ASN A 187 -3.88 -5.49 11.94
C ASN A 187 -2.39 -5.67 12.21
N ASN A 188 -1.80 -4.79 12.99
CA ASN A 188 -0.40 -4.89 13.38
C ASN A 188 -0.27 -5.50 14.77
N GLY A 189 0.67 -6.41 14.91
CA GLY A 189 1.17 -6.91 16.19
C GLY A 189 2.07 -5.92 16.91
N ALA A 190 2.67 -6.38 17.99
CA ALA A 190 3.57 -5.59 18.82
C ALA A 190 4.96 -5.43 18.19
N ALA A 191 5.61 -4.31 18.49
CA ALA A 191 7.03 -4.10 18.18
C ALA A 191 7.71 -3.32 19.32
N THR A 192 8.98 -3.66 19.59
CA THR A 192 9.72 -3.04 20.71
C THR A 192 10.16 -1.61 20.43
N MET A 193 10.40 -1.26 19.17
CA MET A 193 10.85 0.08 18.79
C MET A 193 9.74 0.93 18.17
N TYR A 194 9.02 0.38 17.21
CA TYR A 194 8.06 1.15 16.42
C TYR A 194 7.01 0.26 15.78
N SER A 195 5.75 0.50 16.06
CA SER A 195 4.61 -0.11 15.37
C SER A 195 3.72 0.98 14.78
N SER A 196 3.42 0.89 13.47
CA SER A 196 2.52 1.82 12.80
C SER A 196 1.60 1.08 11.84
N ALA A 197 0.29 1.16 12.06
CA ALA A 197 -0.64 0.49 11.17
C ALA A 197 -0.70 1.17 9.79
N VAL A 198 -0.91 2.48 9.74
CA VAL A 198 -0.96 3.23 8.47
C VAL A 198 -0.18 4.54 8.62
N ARG A 199 0.81 4.73 7.76
CA ARG A 199 1.62 5.95 7.71
C ARG A 199 1.58 6.57 6.32
N VAL A 200 1.12 7.81 6.24
CA VAL A 200 1.00 8.61 5.03
C VAL A 200 1.80 9.90 5.20
N ARG A 201 2.78 10.16 4.35
CA ARG A 201 3.56 11.40 4.42
C ARG A 201 2.91 12.57 3.70
N GLY A 202 2.05 12.31 2.72
CA GLY A 202 1.20 13.29 2.05
C GLY A 202 -0.19 13.33 2.66
N ASN A 203 -1.20 13.37 1.82
CA ASN A 203 -2.61 13.44 2.20
C ASN A 203 -3.26 12.05 2.19
N ALA A 204 -4.32 11.90 2.96
CA ALA A 204 -5.17 10.71 2.91
C ALA A 204 -6.58 11.09 2.45
N PHE A 205 -7.06 10.39 1.42
CA PHE A 205 -8.38 10.56 0.83
C PHE A 205 -9.17 9.27 1.01
N LEU A 206 -10.20 9.32 1.85
CA LEU A 206 -11.16 8.24 2.03
C LEU A 206 -12.43 8.64 1.29
N GLU A 207 -12.68 8.07 0.12
CA GLU A 207 -13.82 8.44 -0.71
C GLU A 207 -15.15 7.93 -0.13
N GLU A 208 -16.28 8.28 -0.77
CA GLU A 208 -17.63 7.97 -0.29
C GLU A 208 -17.83 6.47 0.01
N GLY A 209 -18.35 6.17 1.19
CA GLY A 209 -18.71 4.83 1.63
C GLY A 209 -17.53 3.91 1.92
N THR A 210 -16.31 4.44 2.02
CA THR A 210 -15.12 3.63 2.35
C THR A 210 -15.07 3.26 3.82
N THR A 211 -14.31 2.21 4.09
CA THR A 211 -13.97 1.81 5.47
C THR A 211 -12.46 1.64 5.57
N LEU A 212 -11.84 2.38 6.49
CA LEU A 212 -10.46 2.17 6.92
C LEU A 212 -10.48 1.75 8.39
N LYS A 213 -10.04 0.52 8.65
CA LYS A 213 -9.84 0.00 10.00
C LYS A 213 -8.37 -0.29 10.22
N ALA A 214 -7.83 0.18 11.34
CA ALA A 214 -6.46 -0.14 11.68
C ALA A 214 -6.32 -0.37 13.19
N SER A 215 -5.62 -1.43 13.53
CA SER A 215 -5.22 -1.72 14.90
C SER A 215 -3.72 -1.93 15.00
N THR A 216 -3.14 -1.51 16.11
CA THR A 216 -1.74 -1.75 16.39
C THR A 216 -1.52 -1.91 17.89
N ILE A 217 -0.52 -2.70 18.23
CA ILE A 217 -0.15 -2.99 19.62
C ILE A 217 1.29 -2.51 19.81
N SER A 218 1.61 -1.96 20.96
CA SER A 218 2.98 -1.71 21.39
C SER A 218 3.38 -2.70 22.45
N ASP A 219 4.60 -3.20 22.36
CA ASP A 219 5.28 -3.72 23.54
C ASP A 219 5.64 -2.56 24.48
N THR A 220 6.06 -2.85 25.68
CA THR A 220 6.17 -1.93 26.81
C THR A 220 6.99 -0.64 26.62
N THR A 221 7.77 -0.50 25.54
CA THR A 221 8.69 0.62 25.32
C THR A 221 8.63 1.27 23.93
N GLY A 222 7.95 0.66 22.96
CA GLY A 222 7.93 1.13 21.57
C GLY A 222 6.93 2.25 21.29
N ILE A 223 7.17 3.00 20.22
CA ILE A 223 6.23 3.98 19.69
C ILE A 223 5.10 3.24 18.97
N CYS A 224 3.85 3.56 19.32
CA CYS A 224 2.66 2.93 18.76
C CYS A 224 1.81 3.94 17.99
N LYS A 225 1.60 3.72 16.69
CA LYS A 225 0.85 4.63 15.83
C LYS A 225 -0.23 3.89 15.04
N GLY A 226 -1.47 4.34 15.18
CA GLY A 226 -2.59 3.81 14.40
C GLY A 226 -2.58 4.37 12.97
N LEU A 227 -3.06 5.60 12.79
CA LEU A 227 -3.04 6.33 11.53
C LEU A 227 -2.24 7.62 11.70
N THR A 228 -1.19 7.80 10.92
CA THR A 228 -0.44 9.05 10.85
C THR A 228 -0.51 9.64 9.46
N VAL A 229 -1.03 10.87 9.33
CA VAL A 229 -1.10 11.64 8.09
C VAL A 229 -0.32 12.94 8.27
N SER A 230 0.75 13.13 7.50
CA SER A 230 1.58 14.35 7.60
C SER A 230 1.00 15.54 6.82
N GLY A 231 0.08 15.30 5.91
CA GLY A 231 -0.73 16.30 5.22
C GLY A 231 -2.13 16.39 5.81
N ASP A 232 -3.11 16.46 4.92
CA ASP A 232 -4.54 16.57 5.23
C ASP A 232 -5.22 15.19 5.17
N LEU A 233 -6.25 15.01 5.99
CA LEU A 233 -7.16 13.85 5.93
C LEU A 233 -8.53 14.31 5.45
N PHE A 234 -8.96 13.79 4.30
CA PHE A 234 -10.28 14.04 3.74
C PHE A 234 -11.12 12.77 3.79
N MET A 235 -12.24 12.85 4.49
CA MET A 235 -13.23 11.78 4.54
C MET A 235 -14.46 12.18 3.73
N GLY A 236 -14.80 11.40 2.73
CA GLY A 236 -16.02 11.54 1.95
C GLY A 236 -17.28 11.28 2.76
N LYS A 237 -18.42 11.27 2.09
CA LYS A 237 -19.71 10.99 2.71
C LYS A 237 -19.81 9.51 3.11
N ASP A 238 -20.49 9.23 4.25
CA ASP A 238 -20.78 7.87 4.75
C ASP A 238 -19.52 6.98 4.91
N THR A 239 -18.39 7.60 5.25
CA THR A 239 -17.08 6.94 5.42
C THR A 239 -16.90 6.48 6.86
N THR A 240 -16.22 5.36 7.06
CA THR A 240 -15.86 4.84 8.39
C THR A 240 -14.34 4.83 8.57
N LEU A 241 -13.87 5.49 9.61
CA LEU A 241 -12.50 5.44 10.11
C LEU A 241 -12.51 4.87 11.53
N ASP A 242 -11.92 3.69 11.71
CA ASP A 242 -11.94 2.95 12.97
C ASP A 242 -10.51 2.56 13.34
N ILE A 243 -9.91 3.30 14.26
CA ILE A 243 -8.50 3.15 14.63
C ILE A 243 -8.40 2.83 16.11
N SER A 244 -7.63 1.81 16.45
CA SER A 244 -7.34 1.45 17.83
C SER A 244 -5.86 1.20 18.04
N ILE A 245 -5.34 1.68 19.17
CA ILE A 245 -4.00 1.34 19.62
C ILE A 245 -4.03 0.78 21.03
N ASP A 246 -3.25 -0.29 21.24
CA ASP A 246 -2.89 -0.74 22.58
C ASP A 246 -1.45 -0.29 22.85
N ASP A 247 -1.31 0.93 23.34
CA ASP A 247 -0.02 1.60 23.58
C ASP A 247 0.66 1.19 24.90
N GLY A 248 0.10 0.18 25.59
CA GLY A 248 0.70 -0.47 26.76
C GLY A 248 1.05 0.48 27.86
N THR A 249 2.36 0.74 28.05
CA THR A 249 2.89 1.63 29.11
C THR A 249 3.56 2.90 28.57
N THR A 250 3.60 3.11 27.25
CA THR A 250 4.32 4.25 26.66
C THR A 250 3.42 5.46 26.48
N ASP A 251 3.93 6.65 26.83
CA ASP A 251 3.27 7.93 26.58
C ASP A 251 3.55 8.45 25.14
N GLN A 252 4.08 7.61 24.25
CA GLN A 252 4.47 7.97 22.87
C GLN A 252 3.55 7.38 21.82
N GLY A 253 2.34 7.00 22.20
CA GLY A 253 1.32 6.52 21.27
C GLY A 253 0.67 7.68 20.50
N GLU A 254 0.20 7.41 19.28
CA GLU A 254 -0.63 8.31 18.49
C GLU A 254 -1.69 7.43 17.78
N CYS A 255 -2.96 7.52 18.21
CA CYS A 255 -3.98 6.70 17.57
C CYS A 255 -4.35 7.25 16.20
N ILE A 256 -4.86 8.47 16.12
CA ILE A 256 -5.02 9.22 14.88
C ILE A 256 -4.23 10.51 14.99
N ARG A 257 -3.26 10.71 14.10
CA ARG A 257 -2.52 11.97 14.00
C ARG A 257 -2.62 12.55 12.60
N VAL A 258 -3.07 13.80 12.51
CA VAL A 258 -3.16 14.57 11.28
C VAL A 258 -2.40 15.90 11.47
N SER A 259 -1.42 16.18 10.60
CA SER A 259 -0.64 17.43 10.73
C SER A 259 -1.35 18.63 10.09
N GLY A 260 -2.19 18.42 9.09
CA GLY A 260 -2.97 19.42 8.41
C GLY A 260 -4.45 19.44 8.81
N LEU A 261 -5.31 19.69 7.84
CA LEU A 261 -6.77 19.65 7.98
C LEU A 261 -7.27 18.22 8.17
N MET A 262 -8.22 18.02 9.09
CA MET A 262 -9.04 16.82 9.17
C MET A 262 -10.48 17.17 8.80
N GLU A 263 -10.89 16.85 7.58
CA GLU A 263 -12.25 17.05 7.11
C GLU A 263 -13.05 15.75 7.20
N ILE A 264 -14.16 15.77 7.95
CA ILE A 264 -15.03 14.61 8.18
C ILE A 264 -16.34 14.83 7.44
N GLY A 265 -16.61 13.99 6.45
CA GLY A 265 -17.75 14.08 5.54
C GLY A 265 -19.10 13.84 6.24
N ILE A 266 -20.16 14.14 5.52
CA ILE A 266 -21.55 13.99 5.98
C ILE A 266 -21.84 12.52 6.29
N GLY A 267 -22.43 12.22 7.45
CA GLY A 267 -22.81 10.86 7.85
C GLY A 267 -21.63 9.93 8.16
N SER A 268 -20.41 10.44 8.18
CA SER A 268 -19.21 9.65 8.42
C SER A 268 -19.00 9.37 9.91
N THR A 269 -18.29 8.27 10.19
CA THR A 269 -18.00 7.85 11.56
C THR A 269 -16.49 7.78 11.74
N VAL A 270 -16.00 8.41 12.80
CA VAL A 270 -14.63 8.29 13.29
C VAL A 270 -14.68 7.65 14.67
N THR A 271 -14.00 6.52 14.82
CA THR A 271 -13.78 5.88 16.12
C THR A 271 -12.28 5.82 16.37
N ALA A 272 -11.83 6.37 17.47
CA ALA A 272 -10.44 6.35 17.89
C ALA A 272 -10.35 5.88 19.34
N SER A 273 -9.52 4.87 19.59
CA SER A 273 -9.32 4.31 20.93
C SER A 273 -7.84 4.13 21.23
N ALA A 274 -7.39 4.72 22.33
CA ALA A 274 -6.04 4.59 22.86
C ALA A 274 -6.10 4.29 24.37
N LYS A 275 -5.04 3.70 24.94
CA LYS A 275 -4.96 3.51 26.39
C LYS A 275 -4.28 4.67 27.10
N LYS A 276 -3.24 5.23 26.51
CA LYS A 276 -2.41 6.26 27.16
C LYS A 276 -2.17 7.50 26.32
N ALA A 277 -2.16 7.38 25.01
CA ALA A 277 -2.03 8.50 24.10
C ALA A 277 -3.37 9.22 23.92
N SER A 278 -3.34 10.45 23.39
CA SER A 278 -4.55 11.08 22.85
C SER A 278 -5.12 10.22 21.73
N ALA A 279 -6.45 10.06 21.70
CA ALA A 279 -7.09 9.27 20.67
C ALA A 279 -7.04 9.98 19.31
N ILE A 280 -7.22 11.31 19.28
CA ILE A 280 -7.10 12.12 18.05
C ILE A 280 -6.19 13.33 18.34
N GLU A 281 -5.14 13.48 17.53
CA GLU A 281 -4.29 14.67 17.49
C GLU A 281 -4.36 15.32 16.11
N CYS A 282 -4.86 16.55 16.03
CA CYS A 282 -4.90 17.34 14.81
C CYS A 282 -4.13 18.65 15.00
N PHE A 283 -3.06 18.84 14.25
CA PHE A 283 -2.25 20.07 14.32
C PHE A 283 -2.79 21.19 13.44
N GLY A 284 -3.74 20.92 12.55
CA GLY A 284 -4.50 21.89 11.79
C GLY A 284 -5.89 22.12 12.39
N THR A 285 -6.90 22.09 11.55
CA THR A 285 -8.31 22.29 11.89
C THR A 285 -9.07 20.98 11.74
N ILE A 286 -10.03 20.72 12.63
CA ILE A 286 -11.01 19.65 12.45
C ILE A 286 -12.30 20.28 11.92
N GLU A 287 -12.74 19.89 10.73
CA GLU A 287 -14.04 20.25 10.17
C GLU A 287 -14.97 19.03 10.15
N ALA A 288 -15.99 19.04 10.98
CA ALA A 288 -16.93 17.93 11.07
C ALA A 288 -18.30 18.34 10.49
N ASN A 289 -18.71 17.65 9.43
CA ASN A 289 -19.93 17.95 8.71
C ASN A 289 -21.16 17.28 9.35
N LYS A 290 -22.34 17.67 8.84
CA LYS A 290 -23.64 17.25 9.35
C LYS A 290 -23.76 15.73 9.50
N SER A 291 -24.30 15.30 10.63
CA SER A 291 -24.53 13.90 10.98
C SER A 291 -23.26 13.02 11.04
N ALA A 292 -22.07 13.65 11.01
CA ALA A 292 -20.86 12.91 11.35
C ALA A 292 -20.83 12.57 12.84
N THR A 293 -20.22 11.44 13.17
CA THR A 293 -20.03 11.00 14.57
C THR A 293 -18.56 10.80 14.81
N ILE A 294 -18.02 11.45 15.82
CA ILE A 294 -16.64 11.32 16.25
C ILE A 294 -16.65 10.80 17.69
N SER A 295 -16.20 9.57 17.88
CA SER A 295 -16.03 8.95 19.19
C SER A 295 -14.55 8.73 19.44
N ALA A 296 -14.01 9.45 20.39
CA ALA A 296 -12.62 9.37 20.81
C ALA A 296 -12.56 8.98 22.28
N ASN A 297 -11.73 8.01 22.60
CA ASN A 297 -11.57 7.53 23.98
C ASN A 297 -10.09 7.28 24.27
N SER A 298 -9.62 7.89 25.35
CA SER A 298 -8.29 7.68 25.90
C SER A 298 -8.40 7.46 27.43
N ASP A 299 -7.68 6.48 27.93
CA ASP A 299 -7.64 6.21 29.37
C ASP A 299 -6.64 7.14 30.11
N ASN A 300 -5.97 8.07 29.41
CA ASN A 300 -5.08 9.04 30.03
C ASN A 300 -5.85 10.23 30.64
N ASN A 301 -5.13 11.11 31.32
CA ASN A 301 -5.72 12.32 31.91
C ASN A 301 -5.73 13.53 30.96
N ASP A 302 -5.27 13.36 29.72
CA ASP A 302 -5.28 14.39 28.68
C ASP A 302 -6.58 14.30 27.87
N ALA A 303 -6.88 15.34 27.08
CA ALA A 303 -8.07 15.34 26.25
C ALA A 303 -8.05 14.19 25.23
N ASP A 304 -9.21 13.57 25.00
CA ASP A 304 -9.38 12.52 23.98
C ASP A 304 -9.09 13.04 22.58
N ILE A 305 -9.46 14.31 22.32
CA ILE A 305 -9.24 15.01 21.05
C ILE A 305 -8.43 16.27 21.35
N PHE A 306 -7.18 16.31 20.87
CA PHE A 306 -6.36 17.51 20.87
C PHE A 306 -6.37 18.13 19.45
N CYS A 307 -6.67 19.44 19.39
CA CYS A 307 -6.63 20.20 18.15
C CYS A 307 -5.88 21.53 18.36
N SER A 308 -4.74 21.71 17.68
CA SER A 308 -4.00 22.97 17.79
C SER A 308 -4.64 24.12 17.02
N GLY A 309 -5.45 23.84 16.01
CA GLY A 309 -6.31 24.80 15.34
C GLY A 309 -7.72 24.86 15.95
N ALA A 310 -8.70 25.15 15.12
CA ALA A 310 -10.11 25.23 15.52
C ALA A 310 -10.84 23.90 15.25
N VAL A 311 -11.86 23.60 16.05
CA VAL A 311 -12.87 22.60 15.72
C VAL A 311 -14.10 23.29 15.16
N VAL A 312 -14.39 23.08 13.87
CA VAL A 312 -15.58 23.62 13.20
C VAL A 312 -16.64 22.54 13.14
N ASN A 313 -17.66 22.67 13.99
CA ASN A 313 -18.77 21.73 14.03
C ASN A 313 -19.95 22.24 13.22
N ARG A 314 -20.33 21.51 12.16
CA ARG A 314 -21.46 21.80 11.28
C ARG A 314 -22.62 20.81 11.50
N GLY A 315 -22.91 20.45 12.73
CA GLY A 315 -23.97 19.51 13.10
C GLY A 315 -23.51 18.06 13.25
N ALA A 316 -22.24 17.85 13.55
CA ALA A 316 -21.69 16.57 13.97
C ALA A 316 -21.88 16.33 15.46
N THR A 317 -21.80 15.07 15.88
CA THR A 317 -21.78 14.64 17.27
C THR A 317 -20.35 14.26 17.65
N PHE A 318 -19.89 14.79 18.80
CA PHE A 318 -18.62 14.44 19.41
C PHE A 318 -18.87 13.70 20.73
N ASP A 319 -18.19 12.58 20.89
CA ASP A 319 -18.13 11.81 22.14
C ASP A 319 -16.66 11.69 22.53
N GLY A 320 -16.27 12.40 23.57
CA GLY A 320 -14.90 12.56 24.05
C GLY A 320 -14.60 14.00 24.45
N GLU A 321 -13.59 14.18 25.31
CA GLU A 321 -13.14 15.50 25.76
C GLU A 321 -12.32 16.18 24.68
N ILE A 322 -12.63 17.45 24.36
CA ILE A 322 -11.98 18.22 23.29
C ILE A 322 -11.18 19.36 23.90
N ASP A 323 -9.87 19.38 23.62
CA ASP A 323 -9.01 20.54 23.80
C ASP A 323 -8.64 21.14 22.44
N ALA A 324 -9.19 22.33 22.15
CA ALA A 324 -8.97 23.03 20.89
C ALA A 324 -8.40 24.44 21.17
N LEU A 325 -7.13 24.66 20.83
CA LEU A 325 -6.46 25.94 21.06
C LEU A 325 -7.10 27.08 20.24
N GLY A 326 -7.61 26.81 19.06
CA GLY A 326 -8.36 27.76 18.23
C GLY A 326 -9.84 27.89 18.59
N GLY A 327 -10.31 27.16 19.62
CA GLY A 327 -11.70 27.14 20.08
C GLY A 327 -12.62 26.25 19.25
N ILE A 328 -13.83 26.03 19.77
CA ILE A 328 -14.88 25.23 19.11
C ILE A 328 -15.90 26.21 18.52
N HIS A 329 -16.13 26.12 17.21
CA HIS A 329 -17.05 26.96 16.46
C HIS A 329 -18.19 26.14 15.90
N SER A 330 -19.40 26.36 16.36
CA SER A 330 -20.60 25.79 15.75
C SER A 330 -21.06 26.67 14.58
N ARG A 331 -21.26 26.06 13.41
CA ARG A 331 -21.79 26.71 12.22
C ARG A 331 -22.98 25.90 11.72
N ASP A 332 -24.12 26.53 11.58
CA ASP A 332 -25.34 25.94 11.03
C ASP A 332 -25.26 25.72 9.52
#